data_b0dfa81d9730218095adb62e9b03d236
#
_entry.id   b0dfa81d9730218095adb62e9b03d236
#
_cell.length_a   1.000
_cell.length_b   1.000
_cell.length_c   1.000
_cell.angle_alpha   90.00
_cell.angle_beta   90.00
_cell.angle_gamma   90.00
#
_symmetry.space_group_name_H-M   'P 1'
#
loop_
_entity.id
_entity.type
_entity.pdbx_description
1 polymer ?
#
loop_
_entity_poly.entity_id
_entity_poly.type
_entity_poly.pdbx_seq_one_letter_code
_entity_poly.pdbx_strand_id
1 'polypeptide(L)'
;MGVPAVRLIRFVTVAALTVLAMFACVGAAPAANAALQNKLDGSLAALWTSVLETPSAQNSFGTGGAEFNCWYLGRTVAPFDPTAVDSCTVRPGTGIFVVGHSFECSTFEGNGTTDAELRTCARNGDPTTPPTISVDGSPVPVTEAETPLLEITLPADNIFGLPAGTEGLSVAHGWVALLHPLTPGTHTIVITTGTSTVTTKIIVASP
;
A
#
# COMPACT_ATOMS: atom_id res chain seq x y z
N MET A 1 24.41 77.08 -51.43
CA MET A 1 23.39 76.70 -50.49
C MET A 1 23.55 75.20 -50.28
N GLY A 2 24.23 74.80 -49.21
CA GLY A 2 24.52 73.41 -48.94
C GLY A 2 23.56 72.85 -47.91
N VAL A 3 22.99 71.65 -48.18
CA VAL A 3 22.14 70.92 -47.28
C VAL A 3 22.99 69.92 -46.51
N PRO A 4 22.93 69.85 -45.19
CA PRO A 4 23.75 68.91 -44.43
C PRO A 4 23.08 67.51 -44.40
N ALA A 5 23.91 66.48 -44.65
CA ALA A 5 23.50 65.07 -44.58
C ALA A 5 23.32 64.63 -43.12
N VAL A 6 22.13 64.15 -42.78
CA VAL A 6 21.80 63.50 -41.53
C VAL A 6 22.34 62.04 -41.53
N ARG A 7 23.29 61.72 -40.65
CA ARG A 7 23.76 60.36 -40.37
C ARG A 7 22.75 59.64 -39.49
N LEU A 8 22.12 58.60 -40.04
CA LEU A 8 21.28 57.65 -39.34
C LEU A 8 22.20 56.66 -38.55
N ILE A 9 22.17 56.76 -37.22
CA ILE A 9 22.85 55.80 -36.34
C ILE A 9 21.89 54.64 -36.11
N ARG A 10 22.23 53.48 -36.64
CA ARG A 10 21.51 52.22 -36.37
C ARG A 10 21.91 51.71 -34.99
N PHE A 11 21.01 51.74 -34.02
CA PHE A 11 21.14 50.95 -32.82
C PHE A 11 20.74 49.51 -33.11
N VAL A 12 21.73 48.62 -33.08
CA VAL A 12 21.52 47.18 -33.05
C VAL A 12 21.24 46.79 -31.62
N THR A 13 20.00 46.60 -31.27
CA THR A 13 19.61 46.00 -30.01
C THR A 13 19.93 44.51 -30.00
N VAL A 14 20.90 44.10 -29.25
CA VAL A 14 21.20 42.72 -28.90
C VAL A 14 20.13 42.25 -27.88
N ALA A 15 19.13 41.57 -28.36
CA ALA A 15 18.19 40.85 -27.51
C ALA A 15 18.35 39.36 -27.82
N ALA A 16 19.27 38.74 -27.15
CA ALA A 16 19.35 37.27 -27.16
C ALA A 16 19.93 36.78 -25.83
N LEU A 17 19.33 35.70 -25.33
CA LEU A 17 19.73 34.86 -24.18
C LEU A 17 19.16 35.24 -22.81
N THR A 18 17.88 34.87 -22.61
CA THR A 18 17.42 34.36 -21.31
C THR A 18 16.18 33.48 -21.52
N VAL A 19 16.32 32.37 -22.22
CA VAL A 19 15.33 31.28 -22.25
C VAL A 19 16.10 29.96 -22.25
N LEU A 20 16.66 29.59 -21.10
CA LEU A 20 17.16 28.21 -20.91
C LEU A 20 17.38 27.92 -19.41
N ALA A 21 16.33 27.93 -18.60
CA ALA A 21 16.43 27.44 -17.22
C ALA A 21 15.10 27.00 -16.60
N MET A 22 14.10 26.54 -17.36
CA MET A 22 12.83 26.07 -16.80
C MET A 22 12.39 24.67 -17.25
N PHE A 23 13.29 23.79 -17.63
CA PHE A 23 12.90 22.44 -18.08
C PHE A 23 13.42 21.28 -17.21
N ALA A 24 13.87 21.50 -15.98
CA ALA A 24 14.50 20.46 -15.17
C ALA A 24 13.65 19.89 -14.01
N CYS A 25 12.41 20.33 -13.77
CA CYS A 25 11.65 19.86 -12.59
C CYS A 25 10.38 19.04 -12.88
N VAL A 26 10.06 18.69 -14.12
CA VAL A 26 8.77 18.02 -14.45
C VAL A 26 8.86 16.49 -14.46
N GLY A 27 10.04 15.89 -14.36
CA GLY A 27 10.21 14.43 -14.53
C GLY A 27 10.21 13.57 -13.27
N ALA A 28 10.37 14.14 -12.08
CA ALA A 28 10.59 13.34 -10.86
C ALA A 28 9.29 12.86 -10.17
N ALA A 29 8.21 13.62 -10.23
CA ALA A 29 6.96 13.29 -9.55
C ALA A 29 6.27 12.00 -10.07
N PRO A 30 6.13 11.76 -11.36
CA PRO A 30 5.49 10.52 -11.85
C PRO A 30 6.29 9.25 -11.53
N ALA A 31 7.61 9.31 -11.53
CA ALA A 31 8.46 8.17 -11.18
C ALA A 31 8.39 7.83 -9.68
N ALA A 32 8.34 8.83 -8.81
CA ALA A 32 8.20 8.63 -7.36
C ALA A 32 6.84 8.02 -7.00
N ASN A 33 5.77 8.47 -7.65
CA ASN A 33 4.42 7.92 -7.45
C ASN A 33 4.34 6.46 -7.92
N ALA A 34 4.92 6.11 -9.08
CA ALA A 34 4.97 4.75 -9.56
C ALA A 34 5.78 3.82 -8.63
N ALA A 35 6.90 4.30 -8.08
CA ALA A 35 7.70 3.53 -7.13
C ALA A 35 6.95 3.28 -5.81
N LEU A 36 6.20 4.27 -5.32
CA LEU A 36 5.34 4.11 -4.15
C LEU A 36 4.22 3.11 -4.42
N GLN A 37 3.54 3.23 -5.56
CA GLN A 37 2.47 2.30 -5.96
C GLN A 37 2.99 0.86 -6.00
N ASN A 38 4.08 0.61 -6.71
CA ASN A 38 4.70 -0.72 -6.77
C ASN A 38 5.05 -1.27 -5.38
N LYS A 39 5.45 -0.41 -4.45
CA LYS A 39 5.75 -0.81 -3.08
C LYS A 39 4.48 -1.19 -2.30
N LEU A 40 3.39 -0.47 -2.49
CA LEU A 40 2.10 -0.77 -1.85
C LEU A 40 1.51 -2.08 -2.39
N ASP A 41 1.48 -2.25 -3.71
CA ASP A 41 1.03 -3.47 -4.38
C ASP A 41 1.86 -4.68 -3.94
N GLY A 42 3.19 -4.53 -3.88
CA GLY A 42 4.09 -5.57 -3.40
C GLY A 42 3.92 -5.89 -1.91
N SER A 43 3.61 -4.89 -1.07
CA SER A 43 3.32 -5.13 0.35
C SER A 43 2.01 -5.86 0.55
N LEU A 44 0.97 -5.51 -0.23
CA LEU A 44 -0.32 -6.20 -0.20
C LEU A 44 -0.17 -7.66 -0.70
N ALA A 45 0.62 -7.86 -1.76
CA ALA A 45 0.95 -9.19 -2.27
C ALA A 45 1.65 -10.05 -1.21
N ALA A 46 2.69 -9.52 -0.57
CA ALA A 46 3.40 -10.23 0.49
C ALA A 46 2.51 -10.57 1.68
N LEU A 47 1.58 -9.66 2.05
CA LEU A 47 0.61 -9.91 3.11
C LEU A 47 -0.32 -11.08 2.76
N TRP A 48 -1.00 -11.00 1.61
CA TRP A 48 -1.95 -12.05 1.24
C TRP A 48 -1.29 -13.38 0.93
N THR A 49 -0.09 -13.40 0.32
CA THR A 49 0.70 -14.63 0.22
C THR A 49 0.99 -15.22 1.61
N SER A 50 1.40 -14.39 2.58
CA SER A 50 1.63 -14.85 3.95
C SER A 50 0.35 -15.38 4.61
N VAL A 51 -0.79 -14.72 4.43
CA VAL A 51 -2.08 -15.19 4.95
C VAL A 51 -2.45 -16.54 4.36
N LEU A 52 -2.34 -16.70 3.04
CA LEU A 52 -2.79 -17.91 2.34
C LEU A 52 -1.85 -19.11 2.53
N GLU A 53 -0.54 -18.87 2.67
CA GLU A 53 0.48 -19.93 2.80
C GLU A 53 0.87 -20.23 4.26
N THR A 54 0.34 -19.51 5.24
CA THR A 54 0.59 -19.78 6.65
C THR A 54 -0.40 -20.85 7.16
N PRO A 55 0.08 -21.89 7.88
CA PRO A 55 -0.79 -22.89 8.49
C PRO A 55 -1.86 -22.26 9.39
N SER A 56 -3.08 -22.82 9.35
CA SER A 56 -4.25 -22.32 10.08
C SER A 56 -3.99 -22.13 11.59
N ALA A 57 -3.23 -23.03 12.20
CA ALA A 57 -2.85 -22.94 13.61
C ALA A 57 -1.89 -21.77 13.94
N GLN A 58 -1.31 -21.09 12.93
CA GLN A 58 -0.40 -19.95 13.05
C GLN A 58 -0.93 -18.72 12.30
N ASN A 59 -2.22 -18.64 12.11
CA ASN A 59 -2.88 -17.70 11.23
C ASN A 59 -4.12 -17.12 11.91
N SER A 60 -4.22 -15.79 11.98
CA SER A 60 -5.37 -15.13 12.59
C SER A 60 -6.67 -15.33 11.80
N PHE A 61 -6.58 -15.64 10.51
CA PHE A 61 -7.71 -16.04 9.66
C PHE A 61 -8.10 -17.52 9.81
N GLY A 62 -7.31 -18.28 10.55
CA GLY A 62 -7.50 -19.71 10.83
C GLY A 62 -7.82 -19.97 12.29
N THR A 63 -7.27 -21.04 12.83
CA THR A 63 -7.46 -21.49 14.23
C THR A 63 -6.43 -20.91 15.19
N GLY A 64 -5.40 -20.21 14.68
CA GLY A 64 -4.32 -19.63 15.51
C GLY A 64 -4.79 -18.45 16.36
N GLY A 65 -5.82 -17.72 15.91
CA GLY A 65 -6.40 -16.62 16.65
C GLY A 65 -5.51 -15.36 16.69
N ALA A 66 -5.89 -14.43 17.57
CA ALA A 66 -5.38 -13.07 17.62
C ALA A 66 -3.88 -12.93 17.92
N GLU A 67 -3.21 -13.97 18.44
CA GLU A 67 -1.77 -13.94 18.68
C GLU A 67 -0.93 -13.88 17.39
N PHE A 68 -1.52 -14.25 16.23
CA PHE A 68 -0.89 -14.27 14.92
C PHE A 68 -1.33 -13.11 14.00
N ASN A 69 -1.86 -12.02 14.55
CA ASN A 69 -2.40 -10.90 13.80
C ASN A 69 -1.37 -9.83 13.39
N CYS A 70 -0.10 -10.00 13.74
CA CYS A 70 1.01 -9.10 13.39
C CYS A 70 1.88 -9.77 12.31
N TRP A 71 1.57 -9.50 11.05
CA TRP A 71 2.24 -10.10 9.91
C TRP A 71 3.57 -9.41 9.61
N TYR A 72 4.67 -10.13 9.72
CA TYR A 72 6.01 -9.61 9.48
C TYR A 72 6.40 -9.81 8.01
N LEU A 73 6.43 -8.73 7.25
CA LEU A 73 6.74 -8.70 5.82
C LEU A 73 8.18 -8.14 5.62
N GLY A 74 9.16 -8.91 5.99
CA GLY A 74 10.57 -8.49 5.98
C GLY A 74 10.86 -7.37 6.99
N ARG A 75 11.02 -6.11 6.52
CA ARG A 75 11.28 -4.94 7.38
C ARG A 75 10.01 -4.15 7.72
N THR A 76 8.87 -4.68 7.40
CA THR A 76 7.55 -4.06 7.60
C THR A 76 6.68 -5.02 8.41
N VAL A 77 5.82 -4.50 9.25
CA VAL A 77 4.75 -5.26 9.91
C VAL A 77 3.40 -4.76 9.40
N ALA A 78 2.49 -5.68 9.15
CA ALA A 78 1.09 -5.39 8.90
C ALA A 78 0.25 -5.93 10.07
N PRO A 79 -0.35 -5.05 10.89
CA PRO A 79 -1.40 -5.46 11.80
C PRO A 79 -2.65 -5.76 10.97
N PHE A 80 -2.98 -7.04 10.81
CA PHE A 80 -4.07 -7.45 9.93
C PHE A 80 -4.77 -8.70 10.46
N ASP A 81 -6.09 -8.59 10.66
CA ASP A 81 -6.94 -9.63 11.22
C ASP A 81 -8.37 -9.43 10.69
N PRO A 82 -9.16 -10.50 10.48
CA PRO A 82 -10.54 -10.40 10.01
C PRO A 82 -11.47 -9.64 10.98
N THR A 83 -11.07 -9.46 12.23
CA THR A 83 -11.89 -8.81 13.27
C THR A 83 -11.27 -7.51 13.75
N ALA A 84 -10.21 -7.57 14.51
CA ALA A 84 -9.47 -6.42 15.02
C ALA A 84 -8.09 -6.85 15.53
N VAL A 85 -7.10 -5.97 15.40
CA VAL A 85 -5.76 -6.15 15.97
C VAL A 85 -5.61 -5.23 17.18
N ASP A 86 -5.48 -5.80 18.39
CA ASP A 86 -5.30 -5.01 19.61
C ASP A 86 -3.95 -4.28 19.64
N SER A 87 -2.86 -5.01 19.37
CA SER A 87 -1.53 -4.42 19.35
C SER A 87 -0.49 -5.27 18.60
N CYS A 88 0.51 -4.59 18.02
CA CYS A 88 1.73 -5.19 17.51
C CYS A 88 2.95 -4.55 18.15
N THR A 89 3.88 -5.37 18.65
CA THR A 89 5.18 -4.89 19.18
C THR A 89 6.24 -5.03 18.10
N VAL A 90 6.95 -3.94 17.82
CA VAL A 90 7.94 -3.88 16.75
C VAL A 90 9.27 -3.29 17.23
N ARG A 91 10.34 -3.54 16.49
CA ARG A 91 11.66 -2.92 16.72
C ARG A 91 11.70 -1.51 16.13
N PRO A 92 12.55 -0.62 16.65
CA PRO A 92 12.82 0.67 16.00
C PRO A 92 13.25 0.48 14.54
N GLY A 93 12.76 1.33 13.66
CA GLY A 93 13.06 1.26 12.22
C GLY A 93 12.15 0.33 11.42
N THR A 94 11.20 -0.38 12.06
CA THR A 94 10.19 -1.19 11.36
C THR A 94 9.18 -0.28 10.66
N GLY A 95 8.94 -0.49 9.37
CA GLY A 95 7.82 0.13 8.63
C GLY A 95 6.50 -0.47 9.05
N ILE A 96 5.42 0.30 8.98
CA ILE A 96 4.07 -0.21 9.29
C ILE A 96 3.23 -0.15 8.02
N PHE A 97 2.72 -1.28 7.57
CA PHE A 97 1.80 -1.39 6.46
C PHE A 97 0.38 -1.52 7.00
N VAL A 98 -0.41 -0.47 6.87
CA VAL A 98 -1.77 -0.41 7.39
C VAL A 98 -2.75 -0.74 6.27
N VAL A 99 -3.58 -1.74 6.51
CA VAL A 99 -4.67 -2.11 5.62
C VAL A 99 -5.95 -1.49 6.17
N GLY A 100 -6.46 -0.48 5.48
CA GLY A 100 -7.73 0.17 5.83
C GLY A 100 -8.92 -0.69 5.44
N HIS A 101 -8.81 -1.37 4.31
CA HIS A 101 -9.71 -2.41 3.81
C HIS A 101 -8.97 -3.23 2.77
N SER A 102 -9.22 -4.52 2.71
CA SER A 102 -8.80 -5.36 1.59
C SER A 102 -9.73 -6.55 1.45
N PHE A 103 -9.98 -6.92 0.20
CA PHE A 103 -10.73 -8.10 -0.17
C PHE A 103 -9.88 -8.98 -1.11
N GLU A 104 -9.81 -10.25 -0.79
CA GLU A 104 -9.10 -11.26 -1.56
C GLU A 104 -10.10 -12.17 -2.25
N CYS A 105 -9.79 -12.59 -3.47
CA CYS A 105 -10.55 -13.57 -4.23
C CYS A 105 -9.61 -14.60 -4.83
N SER A 106 -9.98 -15.86 -4.72
CA SER A 106 -9.15 -16.97 -5.17
C SER A 106 -9.93 -18.07 -5.90
N THR A 107 -9.16 -18.88 -6.61
CA THR A 107 -9.70 -20.12 -7.20
C THR A 107 -10.07 -21.13 -6.12
N PHE A 108 -9.48 -21.04 -4.92
CA PHE A 108 -9.78 -21.91 -3.77
C PHE A 108 -11.21 -21.71 -3.26
N GLU A 109 -11.72 -20.49 -3.31
CA GLU A 109 -13.06 -20.11 -2.87
C GLU A 109 -14.11 -20.18 -4.01
N GLY A 110 -13.65 -20.48 -5.23
CA GLY A 110 -14.54 -20.51 -6.40
C GLY A 110 -14.97 -19.13 -6.88
N ASN A 111 -14.22 -18.07 -6.55
CA ASN A 111 -14.51 -16.69 -6.92
C ASN A 111 -14.25 -16.38 -8.40
N GLY A 112 -13.56 -17.27 -9.11
CA GLY A 112 -13.23 -17.16 -10.53
C GLY A 112 -12.19 -18.20 -10.93
N THR A 113 -11.87 -18.25 -12.22
CA THR A 113 -10.88 -19.17 -12.80
C THR A 113 -9.81 -18.45 -13.61
N THR A 114 -10.00 -17.16 -13.86
CA THR A 114 -9.10 -16.30 -14.63
C THR A 114 -8.66 -15.09 -13.82
N ASP A 115 -7.51 -14.51 -14.15
CA ASP A 115 -7.01 -13.27 -13.56
C ASP A 115 -8.06 -12.14 -13.59
N ALA A 116 -8.76 -11.99 -14.71
CA ALA A 116 -9.77 -10.94 -14.88
C ALA A 116 -11.00 -11.13 -13.96
N GLU A 117 -11.43 -12.38 -13.76
CA GLU A 117 -12.55 -12.71 -12.86
C GLU A 117 -12.14 -12.44 -11.41
N LEU A 118 -10.95 -12.87 -10.98
CA LEU A 118 -10.45 -12.67 -9.63
C LEU A 118 -10.27 -11.17 -9.31
N ARG A 119 -9.72 -10.38 -10.25
CA ARG A 119 -9.63 -8.91 -10.08
C ARG A 119 -10.99 -8.25 -9.96
N THR A 120 -11.94 -8.68 -10.77
CA THR A 120 -13.32 -8.16 -10.72
C THR A 120 -13.96 -8.50 -9.37
N CYS A 121 -13.78 -9.72 -8.89
CA CYS A 121 -14.25 -10.16 -7.58
C CYS A 121 -13.62 -9.32 -6.46
N ALA A 122 -12.30 -9.18 -6.43
CA ALA A 122 -11.58 -8.46 -5.39
C ALA A 122 -12.01 -6.98 -5.30
N ARG A 123 -12.15 -6.29 -6.44
CA ARG A 123 -12.63 -4.90 -6.50
C ARG A 123 -14.11 -4.75 -6.10
N ASN A 124 -14.94 -5.75 -6.36
CA ASN A 124 -16.34 -5.74 -5.94
C ASN A 124 -16.51 -5.89 -4.42
N GLY A 125 -15.49 -6.37 -3.72
CA GLY A 125 -15.44 -6.43 -2.26
C GLY A 125 -15.15 -5.09 -1.59
N ASP A 126 -14.76 -4.06 -2.36
CA ASP A 126 -14.42 -2.76 -1.80
C ASP A 126 -15.63 -2.01 -1.25
N PRO A 127 -15.43 -1.20 -0.19
CA PRO A 127 -16.46 -0.30 0.30
C PRO A 127 -16.72 0.82 -0.72
N THR A 128 -17.97 1.28 -0.78
CA THR A 128 -18.38 2.39 -1.67
C THR A 128 -17.67 3.71 -1.37
N THR A 129 -17.14 3.86 -0.17
CA THR A 129 -16.35 5.02 0.27
C THR A 129 -15.02 4.51 0.82
N PRO A 130 -13.90 5.08 0.38
CA PRO A 130 -12.59 4.72 0.91
C PRO A 130 -12.54 4.82 2.44
N PRO A 131 -11.83 3.90 3.12
CA PRO A 131 -11.60 4.01 4.56
C PRO A 131 -10.76 5.25 4.89
N THR A 132 -10.84 5.69 6.13
CA THR A 132 -9.92 6.69 6.68
C THR A 132 -8.98 6.05 7.68
N ILE A 133 -7.72 6.50 7.67
CA ILE A 133 -6.68 6.06 8.61
C ILE A 133 -6.14 7.29 9.33
N SER A 134 -5.96 7.17 10.64
CA SER A 134 -5.20 8.15 11.41
C SER A 134 -4.19 7.46 12.33
N VAL A 135 -3.08 8.15 12.61
CA VAL A 135 -2.04 7.72 13.55
C VAL A 135 -1.87 8.82 14.58
N ASP A 136 -2.05 8.49 15.85
CA ASP A 136 -2.02 9.44 16.97
C ASP A 136 -2.93 10.67 16.72
N GLY A 137 -4.08 10.44 16.10
CA GLY A 137 -5.05 11.48 15.74
C GLY A 137 -4.71 12.26 14.45
N SER A 138 -3.57 12.06 13.83
CA SER A 138 -3.18 12.70 12.58
C SER A 138 -3.63 11.86 11.38
N PRO A 139 -4.36 12.43 10.40
CA PRO A 139 -4.82 11.69 9.24
C PRO A 139 -3.65 11.23 8.35
N VAL A 140 -3.78 10.03 7.80
CA VAL A 140 -2.82 9.44 6.87
C VAL A 140 -3.49 9.23 5.51
N PRO A 141 -2.85 9.64 4.40
CA PRO A 141 -3.37 9.34 3.07
C PRO A 141 -3.48 7.85 2.83
N VAL A 142 -4.61 7.41 2.30
CA VAL A 142 -4.82 6.04 1.83
C VAL A 142 -4.71 5.99 0.31
N THR A 143 -4.24 4.86 -0.20
CA THR A 143 -4.04 4.63 -1.63
C THR A 143 -4.61 3.26 -1.98
N GLU A 144 -5.26 3.15 -3.12
CA GLU A 144 -5.63 1.85 -3.67
C GLU A 144 -4.38 1.03 -3.99
N ALA A 145 -4.43 -0.26 -3.67
CA ALA A 145 -3.40 -1.22 -4.03
C ALA A 145 -4.06 -2.49 -4.56
N GLU A 146 -3.44 -3.09 -5.57
CA GLU A 146 -3.89 -4.36 -6.14
C GLU A 146 -2.67 -5.27 -6.32
N THR A 147 -2.83 -6.53 -5.92
CA THR A 147 -1.74 -7.49 -6.09
C THR A 147 -1.55 -7.85 -7.57
N PRO A 148 -0.34 -8.22 -7.99
CA PRO A 148 -0.23 -9.05 -9.18
C PRO A 148 -1.04 -10.34 -8.99
N LEU A 149 -1.23 -11.11 -10.04
CA LEU A 149 -1.76 -12.47 -9.89
C LEU A 149 -0.79 -13.29 -9.04
N LEU A 150 -1.29 -13.81 -7.91
CA LEU A 150 -0.52 -14.61 -6.97
C LEU A 150 -0.70 -16.08 -7.32
N GLU A 151 0.39 -16.81 -7.42
CA GLU A 151 0.43 -18.26 -7.49
C GLU A 151 0.65 -18.77 -6.07
N ILE A 152 -0.33 -19.48 -5.50
CA ILE A 152 -0.37 -19.88 -4.10
C ILE A 152 -0.31 -21.40 -4.01
N THR A 153 0.47 -21.92 -3.09
CA THR A 153 0.49 -23.35 -2.70
C THR A 153 0.06 -23.47 -1.25
N LEU A 154 -1.08 -24.10 -1.02
CA LEU A 154 -1.66 -24.21 0.31
C LEU A 154 -0.87 -25.18 1.22
N PRO A 155 -0.62 -24.81 2.49
CA PRO A 155 -0.02 -25.68 3.48
C PRO A 155 -0.95 -26.85 3.86
N ALA A 156 -0.43 -27.83 4.59
CA ALA A 156 -1.20 -28.99 5.02
C ALA A 156 -2.40 -28.63 5.92
N ASP A 157 -2.18 -27.68 6.84
CA ASP A 157 -3.21 -27.09 7.69
C ASP A 157 -3.50 -25.69 7.17
N ASN A 158 -4.34 -25.58 6.13
CA ASN A 158 -4.67 -24.30 5.51
C ASN A 158 -6.05 -23.80 5.97
N ILE A 159 -6.27 -22.49 5.82
CA ILE A 159 -7.50 -21.81 6.27
C ILE A 159 -8.76 -22.26 5.50
N PHE A 160 -8.60 -22.89 4.34
CA PHE A 160 -9.72 -23.37 3.51
C PHE A 160 -10.10 -24.84 3.81
N GLY A 161 -9.29 -25.59 4.57
CA GLY A 161 -9.49 -27.01 4.80
C GLY A 161 -9.30 -27.90 3.55
N LEU A 162 -8.56 -27.40 2.55
CA LEU A 162 -8.26 -28.12 1.33
C LEU A 162 -7.03 -29.05 1.49
N PRO A 163 -6.82 -30.02 0.58
CA PRO A 163 -5.64 -30.88 0.63
C PRO A 163 -4.33 -30.09 0.61
N ALA A 164 -3.30 -30.62 1.32
CA ALA A 164 -1.97 -30.07 1.28
C ALA A 164 -1.39 -29.99 -0.13
N GLY A 165 -0.70 -28.91 -0.46
CA GLY A 165 -0.10 -28.70 -1.78
C GLY A 165 -1.12 -28.37 -2.88
N THR A 166 -2.37 -28.05 -2.53
CA THR A 166 -3.32 -27.52 -3.52
C THR A 166 -2.78 -26.21 -4.06
N GLU A 167 -2.60 -26.14 -5.37
CA GLU A 167 -2.16 -24.94 -6.08
C GLU A 167 -3.37 -24.16 -6.60
N GLY A 168 -3.26 -22.82 -6.60
CA GLY A 168 -4.31 -21.97 -7.09
C GLY A 168 -3.85 -20.53 -7.30
N LEU A 169 -4.76 -19.72 -7.79
CA LEU A 169 -4.54 -18.32 -8.11
C LEU A 169 -5.32 -17.43 -7.14
N SER A 170 -4.75 -16.29 -6.79
CA SER A 170 -5.37 -15.30 -5.93
C SER A 170 -5.05 -13.88 -6.40
N VAL A 171 -5.98 -12.97 -6.19
CA VAL A 171 -5.81 -11.52 -6.34
C VAL A 171 -6.46 -10.84 -5.15
N ALA A 172 -5.79 -9.85 -4.59
CA ALA A 172 -6.38 -8.96 -3.59
C ALA A 172 -6.36 -7.51 -4.07
N HIS A 173 -7.40 -6.78 -3.70
CA HIS A 173 -7.52 -5.34 -3.87
C HIS A 173 -7.84 -4.69 -2.53
N GLY A 174 -7.50 -3.40 -2.37
CA GLY A 174 -7.86 -2.70 -1.14
C GLY A 174 -7.27 -1.30 -1.01
N TRP A 175 -7.54 -0.69 0.12
CA TRP A 175 -7.10 0.64 0.51
C TRP A 175 -6.07 0.54 1.63
N VAL A 176 -4.87 1.03 1.38
CA VAL A 176 -3.71 0.81 2.25
C VAL A 176 -2.94 2.10 2.51
N ALA A 177 -2.10 2.08 3.53
CA ALA A 177 -1.11 3.11 3.80
C ALA A 177 0.21 2.48 4.25
N LEU A 178 1.33 3.05 3.85
CA LEU A 178 2.65 2.68 4.33
C LEU A 178 3.20 3.82 5.19
N LEU A 179 3.32 3.56 6.47
CA LEU A 179 3.90 4.52 7.41
C LEU A 179 5.42 4.41 7.44
N HIS A 180 6.08 5.54 7.57
CA HIS A 180 7.48 5.58 7.96
C HIS A 180 7.65 4.97 9.35
N PRO A 181 8.85 4.47 9.70
CA PRO A 181 9.12 3.98 11.05
C PRO A 181 8.70 5.01 12.10
N LEU A 182 7.94 4.54 13.08
CA LEU A 182 7.48 5.35 14.20
C LEU A 182 8.59 5.48 15.25
N THR A 183 8.51 6.50 16.08
CA THR A 183 9.44 6.70 17.22
C THR A 183 9.22 5.63 18.29
N PRO A 184 10.21 5.36 19.18
CA PRO A 184 9.96 4.50 20.35
C PRO A 184 8.79 5.00 21.18
N GLY A 185 7.91 4.07 21.60
CA GLY A 185 6.70 4.37 22.36
C GLY A 185 5.48 3.63 21.84
N THR A 186 4.30 4.01 22.34
CA THR A 186 3.02 3.45 21.91
C THR A 186 2.31 4.44 21.00
N HIS A 187 1.94 3.97 19.82
CA HIS A 187 1.20 4.73 18.80
C HIS A 187 -0.16 4.08 18.59
N THR A 188 -1.17 4.90 18.31
CA THR A 188 -2.54 4.44 18.08
C THR A 188 -2.90 4.65 16.61
N ILE A 189 -3.28 3.57 15.93
CA ILE A 189 -3.83 3.60 14.57
C ILE A 189 -5.33 3.44 14.69
N VAL A 190 -6.09 4.34 14.08
CA VAL A 190 -7.55 4.26 13.99
C VAL A 190 -7.93 4.15 12.50
N ILE A 191 -8.70 3.11 12.17
CA ILE A 191 -9.21 2.84 10.83
C ILE A 191 -10.74 2.94 10.90
N THR A 192 -11.34 3.73 10.02
CA THR A 192 -12.81 3.82 9.91
C THR A 192 -13.23 3.46 8.49
N THR A 193 -14.12 2.46 8.37
CA THR A 193 -14.70 2.01 7.11
C THR A 193 -16.22 2.02 7.24
N GLY A 194 -16.89 2.92 6.55
CA GLY A 194 -18.32 3.15 6.74
C GLY A 194 -18.64 3.57 8.17
N THR A 195 -19.42 2.76 8.88
CA THR A 195 -19.78 2.99 10.30
C THR A 195 -18.91 2.19 11.28
N SER A 196 -18.02 1.36 10.79
CA SER A 196 -17.12 0.54 11.62
C SER A 196 -15.83 1.28 11.91
N THR A 197 -15.35 1.19 13.15
CA THR A 197 -14.05 1.75 13.57
C THR A 197 -13.26 0.70 14.30
N VAL A 198 -12.02 0.50 13.89
CA VAL A 198 -11.04 -0.40 14.49
C VAL A 198 -9.87 0.44 15.01
N THR A 199 -9.40 0.09 16.21
CA THR A 199 -8.25 0.74 16.84
C THR A 199 -7.18 -0.28 17.14
N THR A 200 -5.97 -0.04 16.65
CA THR A 200 -4.79 -0.88 16.85
C THR A 200 -3.67 -0.07 17.50
N LYS A 201 -2.92 -0.68 18.40
CA LYS A 201 -1.71 -0.08 19.00
C LYS A 201 -0.46 -0.65 18.34
N ILE A 202 0.47 0.22 17.99
CA ILE A 202 1.84 -0.17 17.62
C ILE A 202 2.76 0.23 18.77
N ILE A 203 3.42 -0.78 19.34
CA ILE A 203 4.38 -0.59 20.44
C ILE A 203 5.78 -0.70 19.85
N VAL A 204 6.45 0.43 19.67
CA VAL A 204 7.85 0.46 19.22
C VAL A 204 8.74 0.34 20.43
N ALA A 205 9.53 -0.74 20.48
CA ALA A 205 10.45 -0.99 21.58
C ALA A 205 11.48 0.13 21.74
N SER A 206 11.96 0.35 22.96
CA SER A 206 13.15 1.20 23.16
C SER A 206 14.40 0.52 22.57
N PRO A 207 15.39 1.29 22.12
CA PRO A 207 16.65 0.75 21.61
C PRO A 207 17.41 -0.09 22.64
#